data_431701ed7853216af7bacfbb98ba05dd
#
_entry.id   431701ed7853216af7bacfbb98ba05dd
#
_cell.length_a   1.000
_cell.length_b   1.000
_cell.length_c   1.000
_cell.angle_alpha   90.00
_cell.angle_beta   90.00
_cell.angle_gamma   90.00
#
_symmetry.space_group_name_H-M   'P 1'
#
loop_
_entity.id
_entity.type
_entity.pdbx_description
1 polymer ?
#
loop_
_entity_poly.entity_id
_entity_poly.type
_entity_poly.pdbx_seq_one_letter_code
_entity_poly.pdbx_strand_id
1 'polypeptide(L)'
;MGFVDLIKKPGVFKEEDQGGNKMDKKEALDMFCYQCSQTARETGCTIVGVCGKQPTVARLQDNLLFAIKGISAYLYHARELGYADDEVDAFLEKGFFSTLTNVNFDAEDLVELALEAGRMNIKTMQLLKKAHIETYGEPEPTEVPVGSIKGPGIVVTGHSLKNLEDLLKQTEGKGINVYTHSEMLPAHGYPGLKKYKHLVGQLGGPWFDQKQTFSKYPVAILGTSNCVL
;
A
#
# COMPACT_ATOMS: atom_id res chain seq x y z
N MET A 1 -30.72 -6.57 -2.31
CA MET A 1 -30.16 -7.09 -1.06
C MET A 1 -28.73 -6.56 -1.01
N GLY A 2 -28.47 -5.52 -0.22
CA GLY A 2 -27.16 -4.85 -0.21
C GLY A 2 -26.16 -5.62 0.65
N PHE A 3 -24.86 -5.42 0.39
CA PHE A 3 -23.76 -6.04 1.14
C PHE A 3 -23.87 -5.83 2.67
N VAL A 4 -24.48 -4.73 3.09
CA VAL A 4 -24.78 -4.37 4.51
C VAL A 4 -25.80 -5.33 5.14
N ASP A 5 -26.75 -5.88 4.36
CA ASP A 5 -27.77 -6.81 4.87
C ASP A 5 -27.18 -8.20 5.16
N LEU A 6 -26.06 -8.55 4.56
CA LEU A 6 -25.34 -9.81 4.83
C LEU A 6 -24.60 -9.76 6.19
N ILE A 7 -24.13 -8.58 6.60
CA ILE A 7 -23.36 -8.41 7.85
C ILE A 7 -24.30 -8.33 9.07
N LYS A 8 -25.56 -7.87 8.88
CA LYS A 8 -26.56 -7.74 9.95
C LYS A 8 -27.33 -9.03 10.26
N LYS A 9 -27.06 -10.15 9.59
CA LYS A 9 -27.72 -11.41 9.93
C LYS A 9 -27.11 -11.98 11.21
N PRO A 10 -27.93 -12.22 12.27
CA PRO A 10 -27.45 -12.93 13.45
C PRO A 10 -27.02 -14.33 13.05
N GLY A 11 -25.74 -14.63 13.13
CA GLY A 11 -25.16 -15.92 12.76
C GLY A 11 -23.87 -15.87 11.96
N VAL A 12 -23.48 -14.72 11.40
CA VAL A 12 -22.22 -14.60 10.64
C VAL A 12 -20.97 -14.72 11.55
N PHE A 13 -21.18 -14.56 12.86
CA PHE A 13 -20.12 -14.74 13.86
C PHE A 13 -20.42 -15.87 14.87
N LYS A 14 -21.27 -16.84 14.52
CA LYS A 14 -21.34 -18.08 15.32
C LYS A 14 -20.16 -18.97 14.92
N GLU A 15 -19.29 -19.21 15.87
CA GLU A 15 -18.31 -20.29 15.81
C GLU A 15 -19.06 -21.62 15.53
N GLU A 16 -19.12 -22.02 14.27
CA GLU A 16 -19.40 -23.42 13.93
C GLU A 16 -18.07 -24.16 14.03
N ASP A 17 -17.96 -24.95 15.09
CA ASP A 17 -16.94 -25.97 15.31
C ASP A 17 -17.07 -27.02 14.17
N GLN A 18 -16.43 -26.77 13.03
CA GLN A 18 -16.25 -27.75 11.99
C GLN A 18 -14.87 -28.38 12.17
N GLY A 19 -14.89 -29.63 12.62
CA GLY A 19 -13.74 -30.47 12.87
C GLY A 19 -12.74 -30.53 11.73
N GLY A 20 -11.71 -29.75 11.84
CA GLY A 20 -10.55 -29.71 10.98
C GLY A 20 -9.34 -29.35 11.81
N ASN A 21 -8.47 -30.33 12.02
CA ASN A 21 -7.11 -30.25 12.57
C ASN A 21 -6.98 -29.30 13.77
N LYS A 22 -7.01 -29.84 14.96
CA LYS A 22 -6.60 -29.14 16.19
C LYS A 22 -5.19 -28.63 15.99
N MET A 23 -5.03 -27.40 15.50
CA MET A 23 -3.82 -26.63 15.76
C MET A 23 -3.64 -26.59 17.28
N ASP A 24 -2.48 -27.01 17.72
CA ASP A 24 -2.15 -27.04 19.15
C ASP A 24 -2.49 -25.67 19.74
N LYS A 25 -3.41 -25.61 20.71
CA LYS A 25 -3.88 -24.37 21.37
C LYS A 25 -2.75 -23.55 21.99
N LYS A 26 -1.51 -24.03 21.93
CA LYS A 26 -0.32 -23.41 22.50
C LYS A 26 0.34 -22.35 21.59
N GLU A 27 0.02 -22.28 20.29
CA GLU A 27 0.73 -21.39 19.35
C GLU A 27 -0.13 -20.29 18.74
N ALA A 28 -1.44 -20.32 18.86
CA ALA A 28 -2.29 -19.26 18.36
C ALA A 28 -2.40 -18.12 19.38
N LEU A 29 -1.81 -16.97 19.08
CA LEU A 29 -2.03 -15.74 19.86
C LEU A 29 -3.48 -15.30 19.68
N ASP A 30 -4.20 -15.04 20.78
CA ASP A 30 -5.56 -14.48 20.72
C ASP A 30 -5.54 -13.06 20.12
N MET A 31 -4.50 -12.30 20.43
CA MET A 31 -4.20 -10.99 19.86
C MET A 31 -2.69 -10.73 19.95
N PHE A 32 -2.24 -9.67 19.29
CA PHE A 32 -0.96 -9.03 19.57
C PHE A 32 -1.14 -7.52 19.56
N CYS A 33 -0.72 -6.82 20.61
CA CYS A 33 -0.73 -5.37 20.67
C CYS A 33 0.51 -4.84 21.37
N TYR A 34 1.28 -4.01 20.70
CA TYR A 34 2.45 -3.29 21.21
C TYR A 34 2.33 -1.79 20.97
N GLN A 35 1.14 -1.22 21.18
CA GLN A 35 0.84 0.16 20.81
C GLN A 35 1.25 1.19 21.88
N CYS A 36 1.44 0.76 23.12
CA CYS A 36 1.77 1.67 24.23
C CYS A 36 2.89 1.10 25.11
N SER A 37 3.49 1.99 25.93
CA SER A 37 4.56 1.62 26.87
C SER A 37 4.10 0.72 28.03
N GLN A 38 2.79 0.57 28.24
CA GLN A 38 2.20 -0.25 29.30
C GLN A 38 1.87 -1.67 28.82
N THR A 39 2.36 -2.05 27.65
CA THR A 39 2.13 -3.39 27.10
C THR A 39 2.59 -4.49 28.07
N ALA A 40 1.88 -5.63 28.09
CA ALA A 40 2.13 -6.71 29.03
C ALA A 40 3.58 -7.19 28.93
N ARG A 41 4.26 -7.26 30.08
CA ARG A 41 5.64 -7.76 30.21
C ARG A 41 6.64 -7.05 29.29
N GLU A 42 6.37 -5.83 28.86
CA GLU A 42 7.21 -5.08 27.91
C GLU A 42 7.43 -5.77 26.55
N THR A 43 6.68 -6.84 26.27
CA THR A 43 6.82 -7.66 25.05
C THR A 43 5.59 -7.65 24.14
N GLY A 44 4.43 -7.27 24.67
CA GLY A 44 3.17 -7.21 23.93
C GLY A 44 2.01 -7.86 24.70
N CYS A 45 0.80 -7.36 24.47
CA CYS A 45 -0.43 -7.98 24.95
C CYS A 45 -0.85 -9.07 23.97
N THR A 46 -1.02 -10.31 24.45
CA THR A 46 -1.28 -11.48 23.59
C THR A 46 -2.60 -12.20 23.90
N ILE A 47 -3.27 -11.86 25.00
CA ILE A 47 -4.55 -12.46 25.41
C ILE A 47 -5.63 -11.38 25.52
N VAL A 48 -5.34 -10.32 26.27
CA VAL A 48 -6.16 -9.13 26.47
C VAL A 48 -5.23 -7.95 26.71
N GLY A 49 -5.59 -6.76 26.25
CA GLY A 49 -4.82 -5.55 26.52
C GLY A 49 -4.76 -5.23 28.02
N VAL A 50 -3.63 -4.76 28.53
CA VAL A 50 -3.53 -4.19 29.91
C VAL A 50 -4.57 -3.07 30.10
N CYS A 51 -4.89 -2.34 29.03
CA CYS A 51 -5.95 -1.31 28.97
C CYS A 51 -7.38 -1.88 28.88
N GLY A 52 -7.57 -3.19 28.88
CA GLY A 52 -8.88 -3.84 28.71
C GLY A 52 -9.27 -4.12 27.26
N LYS A 53 -8.44 -3.76 26.27
CA LYS A 53 -8.71 -4.02 24.84
C LYS A 53 -8.90 -5.52 24.59
N GLN A 54 -10.04 -5.85 24.00
CA GLN A 54 -10.35 -7.24 23.64
C GLN A 54 -9.72 -7.64 22.32
N PRO A 55 -9.49 -8.96 22.06
CA PRO A 55 -8.86 -9.44 20.81
C PRO A 55 -9.56 -8.96 19.53
N THR A 56 -10.90 -8.96 19.51
CA THR A 56 -11.68 -8.49 18.35
C THR A 56 -11.38 -7.01 18.05
N VAL A 57 -11.37 -6.16 19.07
CA VAL A 57 -11.07 -4.74 18.93
C VAL A 57 -9.65 -4.52 18.44
N ALA A 58 -8.67 -5.27 18.96
CA ALA A 58 -7.28 -5.18 18.51
C ALA A 58 -7.15 -5.48 17.01
N ARG A 59 -7.78 -6.58 16.55
CA ARG A 59 -7.76 -6.98 15.13
C ARG A 59 -8.48 -5.98 14.22
N LEU A 60 -9.61 -5.41 14.66
CA LEU A 60 -10.32 -4.39 13.89
C LEU A 60 -9.50 -3.09 13.77
N GLN A 61 -8.84 -2.68 14.85
CA GLN A 61 -7.92 -1.53 14.81
C GLN A 61 -6.73 -1.79 13.87
N ASP A 62 -6.16 -2.99 13.90
CA ASP A 62 -5.06 -3.35 12.99
C ASP A 62 -5.52 -3.31 11.52
N ASN A 63 -6.70 -3.88 11.21
CA ASN A 63 -7.28 -3.82 9.86
C ASN A 63 -7.51 -2.38 9.40
N LEU A 64 -8.08 -1.53 10.27
CA LEU A 64 -8.29 -0.13 9.97
C LEU A 64 -6.95 0.59 9.74
N LEU A 65 -5.95 0.33 10.56
CA LEU A 65 -4.62 0.92 10.42
C LEU A 65 -3.96 0.53 9.08
N PHE A 66 -4.06 -0.73 8.65
CA PHE A 66 -3.57 -1.16 7.34
C PHE A 66 -4.28 -0.44 6.19
N ALA A 67 -5.61 -0.30 6.27
CA ALA A 67 -6.38 0.43 5.26
C ALA A 67 -5.95 1.91 5.17
N ILE A 68 -5.83 2.58 6.31
CA ILE A 68 -5.41 3.99 6.40
C ILE A 68 -4.00 4.17 5.84
N LYS A 69 -3.07 3.26 6.12
CA LYS A 69 -1.70 3.30 5.55
C LYS A 69 -1.73 3.24 4.03
N GLY A 70 -2.59 2.39 3.45
CA GLY A 70 -2.76 2.29 2.00
C GLY A 70 -3.33 3.58 1.39
N ILE A 71 -4.37 4.14 1.99
CA ILE A 71 -4.97 5.41 1.57
C ILE A 71 -3.93 6.53 1.65
N SER A 72 -3.18 6.63 2.75
CA SER A 72 -2.14 7.64 2.95
C SER A 72 -1.05 7.56 1.88
N ALA A 73 -0.65 6.35 1.47
CA ALA A 73 0.35 6.16 0.44
C ALA A 73 -0.12 6.69 -0.92
N TYR A 74 -1.35 6.40 -1.33
CA TYR A 74 -1.92 6.92 -2.57
C TYR A 74 -2.15 8.43 -2.53
N LEU A 75 -2.64 8.95 -1.40
CA LEU A 75 -2.83 10.39 -1.21
C LEU A 75 -1.50 11.15 -1.25
N TYR A 76 -0.44 10.58 -0.68
CA TYR A 76 0.90 11.15 -0.76
C TYR A 76 1.33 11.34 -2.22
N HIS A 77 1.17 10.32 -3.07
CA HIS A 77 1.51 10.43 -4.49
C HIS A 77 0.66 11.47 -5.24
N ALA A 78 -0.62 11.60 -4.89
CA ALA A 78 -1.46 12.65 -5.47
C ALA A 78 -0.98 14.05 -5.04
N ARG A 79 -0.60 14.21 -3.77
CA ARG A 79 -0.08 15.48 -3.24
C ARG A 79 1.25 15.90 -3.84
N GLU A 80 2.14 14.98 -4.14
CA GLU A 80 3.40 15.25 -4.85
C GLU A 80 3.15 15.86 -6.24
N LEU A 81 1.96 15.65 -6.81
CA LEU A 81 1.51 16.21 -8.07
C LEU A 81 0.61 17.45 -7.89
N GLY A 82 0.40 17.92 -6.65
CA GLY A 82 -0.40 19.10 -6.33
C GLY A 82 -1.90 18.83 -6.14
N TYR A 83 -2.31 17.59 -5.95
CA TYR A 83 -3.71 17.19 -5.74
C TYR A 83 -3.97 16.81 -4.30
N ALA A 84 -5.06 17.32 -3.71
CA ALA A 84 -5.52 17.03 -2.36
C ALA A 84 -7.04 16.84 -2.31
N ASP A 85 -7.55 16.26 -1.24
CA ASP A 85 -8.98 16.10 -0.99
C ASP A 85 -9.25 16.17 0.52
N ASP A 86 -9.97 17.21 0.94
CA ASP A 86 -10.23 17.52 2.35
C ASP A 86 -11.06 16.43 3.06
N GLU A 87 -11.94 15.74 2.34
CA GLU A 87 -12.75 14.66 2.93
C GLU A 87 -11.87 13.43 3.22
N VAL A 88 -10.94 13.12 2.34
CA VAL A 88 -9.97 12.03 2.56
C VAL A 88 -9.05 12.39 3.73
N ASP A 89 -8.60 13.64 3.81
CA ASP A 89 -7.76 14.12 4.91
C ASP A 89 -8.47 14.01 6.25
N ALA A 90 -9.69 14.52 6.34
CA ALA A 90 -10.51 14.44 7.55
C ALA A 90 -10.78 12.98 7.98
N PHE A 91 -11.01 12.10 7.01
CA PHE A 91 -11.16 10.67 7.30
C PHE A 91 -9.86 10.05 7.84
N LEU A 92 -8.71 10.38 7.26
CA LEU A 92 -7.42 9.87 7.75
C LEU A 92 -7.16 10.30 9.19
N GLU A 93 -7.40 11.57 9.53
CA GLU A 93 -7.28 12.09 10.90
C GLU A 93 -8.19 11.35 11.87
N LYS A 94 -9.48 11.21 11.52
CA LYS A 94 -10.47 10.45 12.29
C LYS A 94 -10.07 8.99 12.49
N GLY A 95 -9.65 8.34 11.41
CA GLY A 95 -9.24 6.94 11.43
C GLY A 95 -7.99 6.70 12.27
N PHE A 96 -6.95 7.50 12.11
CA PHE A 96 -5.76 7.41 12.96
C PHE A 96 -6.07 7.66 14.43
N PHE A 97 -6.87 8.68 14.73
CA PHE A 97 -7.30 8.96 16.10
C PHE A 97 -8.04 7.77 16.71
N SER A 98 -8.95 7.15 15.95
CA SER A 98 -9.73 5.97 16.39
C SER A 98 -8.85 4.76 16.72
N THR A 99 -7.66 4.62 16.11
CA THR A 99 -6.74 3.50 16.39
C THR A 99 -5.83 3.75 17.58
N LEU A 100 -5.83 4.94 18.17
CA LEU A 100 -4.99 5.23 19.34
C LEU A 100 -5.43 4.44 20.57
N THR A 101 -4.47 4.20 21.47
CA THR A 101 -4.72 3.48 22.73
C THR A 101 -5.82 4.17 23.53
N ASN A 102 -6.80 3.40 24.00
CA ASN A 102 -7.91 3.83 24.86
C ASN A 102 -8.89 4.86 24.23
N VAL A 103 -8.86 5.06 22.92
CA VAL A 103 -9.77 6.00 22.26
C VAL A 103 -11.06 5.30 21.82
N ASN A 104 -10.95 4.21 21.05
CA ASN A 104 -12.13 3.53 20.50
C ASN A 104 -12.05 2.02 20.76
N PHE A 105 -12.96 1.51 21.57
CA PHE A 105 -13.11 0.08 21.86
C PHE A 105 -14.45 -0.48 21.35
N ASP A 106 -15.21 0.32 20.62
CA ASP A 106 -16.46 -0.10 20.01
C ASP A 106 -16.21 -0.87 18.72
N ALA A 107 -16.55 -2.15 18.73
CA ALA A 107 -16.32 -3.04 17.58
C ALA A 107 -17.24 -2.69 16.39
N GLU A 108 -18.46 -2.21 16.64
CA GLU A 108 -19.40 -1.84 15.57
C GLU A 108 -18.91 -0.56 14.87
N ASP A 109 -18.50 0.45 15.62
CA ASP A 109 -17.92 1.68 15.07
C ASP A 109 -16.63 1.40 14.29
N LEU A 110 -15.76 0.51 14.77
CA LEU A 110 -14.54 0.12 14.04
C LEU A 110 -14.85 -0.61 12.72
N VAL A 111 -15.93 -1.41 12.66
CA VAL A 111 -16.39 -2.02 11.40
C VAL A 111 -16.91 -0.94 10.45
N GLU A 112 -17.68 0.02 10.93
CA GLU A 112 -18.17 1.14 10.11
C GLU A 112 -17.00 1.97 9.56
N LEU A 113 -16.00 2.28 10.38
CA LEU A 113 -14.78 2.97 9.96
C LEU A 113 -14.00 2.17 8.91
N ALA A 114 -13.91 0.84 9.04
CA ALA A 114 -13.27 0.01 8.03
C ALA A 114 -14.01 0.02 6.69
N LEU A 115 -15.34 0.05 6.69
CA LEU A 115 -16.15 0.21 5.48
C LEU A 115 -16.01 1.61 4.88
N GLU A 116 -15.95 2.65 5.72
CA GLU A 116 -15.67 4.02 5.28
C GLU A 116 -14.27 4.14 4.67
N ALA A 117 -13.26 3.48 5.24
CA ALA A 117 -11.91 3.40 4.67
C ALA A 117 -11.94 2.83 3.24
N GLY A 118 -12.76 1.82 2.97
CA GLY A 118 -12.95 1.30 1.62
C GLY A 118 -13.47 2.36 0.63
N ARG A 119 -14.47 3.16 1.05
CA ARG A 119 -15.00 4.26 0.23
C ARG A 119 -13.94 5.35 -0.01
N MET A 120 -13.23 5.74 1.02
CA MET A 120 -12.16 6.75 0.92
C MET A 120 -10.98 6.25 0.07
N ASN A 121 -10.68 4.96 0.12
CA ASN A 121 -9.66 4.38 -0.76
C ASN A 121 -10.04 4.51 -2.23
N ILE A 122 -11.28 4.19 -2.61
CA ILE A 122 -11.77 4.37 -3.99
C ILE A 122 -11.63 5.84 -4.42
N LYS A 123 -12.05 6.77 -3.56
CA LYS A 123 -11.96 8.21 -3.83
C LYS A 123 -10.50 8.65 -4.04
N THR A 124 -9.60 8.18 -3.18
CA THR A 124 -8.17 8.48 -3.28
C THR A 124 -7.53 7.92 -4.54
N MET A 125 -7.91 6.69 -4.93
CA MET A 125 -7.45 6.10 -6.20
C MET A 125 -7.93 6.90 -7.41
N GLN A 126 -9.19 7.39 -7.39
CA GLN A 126 -9.72 8.26 -8.44
C GLN A 126 -8.97 9.60 -8.51
N LEU A 127 -8.66 10.19 -7.34
CA LEU A 127 -7.84 11.41 -7.26
C LEU A 127 -6.45 11.19 -7.84
N LEU A 128 -5.78 10.11 -7.48
CA LEU A 128 -4.45 9.77 -8.00
C LEU A 128 -4.48 9.49 -9.50
N LYS A 129 -5.50 8.75 -9.99
CA LYS A 129 -5.70 8.56 -11.43
C LYS A 129 -5.82 9.89 -12.17
N LYS A 130 -6.65 10.80 -11.66
CA LYS A 130 -6.81 12.14 -12.21
C LYS A 130 -5.47 12.89 -12.24
N ALA A 131 -4.74 12.89 -11.13
CA ALA A 131 -3.44 13.54 -11.01
C ALA A 131 -2.43 13.01 -12.05
N HIS A 132 -2.37 11.70 -12.23
CA HIS A 132 -1.49 11.08 -13.22
C HIS A 132 -1.87 11.46 -14.66
N ILE A 133 -3.16 11.41 -15.00
CA ILE A 133 -3.63 11.73 -16.35
C ILE A 133 -3.39 13.21 -16.69
N GLU A 134 -3.72 14.11 -15.78
CA GLU A 134 -3.53 15.55 -16.01
C GLU A 134 -2.04 15.95 -16.05
N THR A 135 -1.17 15.20 -15.36
CA THR A 135 0.28 15.48 -15.35
C THR A 135 1.01 14.82 -16.51
N TYR A 136 0.68 13.56 -16.83
CA TYR A 136 1.47 12.73 -17.75
C TYR A 136 0.75 12.38 -19.06
N GLY A 137 -0.53 12.74 -19.18
CA GLY A 137 -1.41 12.39 -20.29
C GLY A 137 -2.16 11.07 -20.07
N GLU A 138 -3.20 10.82 -20.86
CA GLU A 138 -3.94 9.56 -20.83
C GLU A 138 -3.02 8.40 -21.24
N PRO A 139 -2.95 7.31 -20.46
CA PRO A 139 -2.07 6.20 -20.80
C PRO A 139 -2.55 5.46 -22.05
N GLU A 140 -1.63 5.11 -22.91
CA GLU A 140 -1.85 4.44 -24.19
C GLU A 140 -1.26 3.02 -24.17
N PRO A 141 -1.88 2.05 -24.88
CA PRO A 141 -1.26 0.76 -25.11
C PRO A 141 0.15 0.93 -25.68
N THR A 142 1.15 0.33 -25.04
CA THR A 142 2.56 0.54 -25.37
C THR A 142 3.32 -0.78 -25.27
N GLU A 143 4.08 -1.12 -26.30
CA GLU A 143 5.03 -2.23 -26.26
C GLU A 143 6.25 -1.81 -25.43
N VAL A 144 6.58 -2.63 -24.44
CA VAL A 144 7.68 -2.35 -23.52
C VAL A 144 8.76 -3.44 -23.69
N PRO A 145 9.97 -3.08 -24.15
CA PRO A 145 11.06 -4.04 -24.20
C PRO A 145 11.37 -4.62 -22.82
N VAL A 146 11.62 -5.93 -22.77
CA VAL A 146 11.99 -6.64 -21.54
C VAL A 146 13.46 -7.07 -21.64
N GLY A 147 14.23 -6.76 -20.58
CA GLY A 147 15.65 -7.07 -20.52
C GLY A 147 16.55 -5.83 -20.59
N SER A 148 17.87 -6.05 -20.72
CA SER A 148 18.86 -4.98 -20.68
C SER A 148 19.51 -4.74 -22.04
N ILE A 149 19.88 -3.49 -22.28
CA ILE A 149 20.73 -3.08 -23.40
C ILE A 149 22.10 -2.65 -22.89
N LYS A 150 23.09 -2.58 -23.78
CA LYS A 150 24.47 -2.19 -23.45
C LYS A 150 24.53 -0.74 -22.94
N GLY A 151 25.26 -0.51 -21.87
CA GLY A 151 25.52 0.81 -21.29
C GLY A 151 25.19 0.87 -19.80
N PRO A 152 25.54 1.98 -19.14
CA PRO A 152 25.18 2.19 -17.75
C PRO A 152 23.66 2.27 -17.58
N GLY A 153 23.15 1.75 -16.46
CA GLY A 153 21.72 1.68 -16.24
C GLY A 153 21.32 1.99 -14.81
N ILE A 154 20.08 2.47 -14.65
CA ILE A 154 19.40 2.63 -13.38
C ILE A 154 18.05 1.91 -13.46
N VAL A 155 17.74 1.07 -12.49
CA VAL A 155 16.44 0.43 -12.33
C VAL A 155 15.62 1.19 -11.31
N VAL A 156 14.39 1.55 -11.65
CA VAL A 156 13.45 2.23 -10.76
C VAL A 156 12.35 1.26 -10.37
N THR A 157 12.16 1.07 -9.07
CA THR A 157 11.11 0.21 -8.50
C THR A 157 10.22 0.99 -7.53
N GLY A 158 9.02 0.49 -7.30
CA GLY A 158 8.01 1.13 -6.45
C GLY A 158 6.89 1.76 -7.26
N HIS A 159 6.25 2.81 -6.74
CA HIS A 159 4.99 3.35 -7.29
C HIS A 159 5.03 4.85 -7.64
N SER A 160 6.11 5.59 -7.32
CA SER A 160 6.14 7.03 -7.54
C SER A 160 6.53 7.39 -8.98
N LEU A 161 5.54 7.76 -9.79
CA LEU A 161 5.78 8.29 -11.14
C LEU A 161 6.51 9.63 -11.10
N LYS A 162 6.31 10.42 -10.03
CA LYS A 162 7.01 11.69 -9.83
C LYS A 162 8.51 11.48 -9.64
N ASN A 163 8.91 10.53 -8.81
CA ASN A 163 10.33 10.22 -8.63
C ASN A 163 10.96 9.65 -9.91
N LEU A 164 10.22 8.84 -10.67
CA LEU A 164 10.67 8.40 -11.98
C LEU A 164 10.89 9.58 -12.93
N GLU A 165 9.93 10.52 -13.01
CA GLU A 165 10.08 11.71 -13.84
C GLU A 165 11.29 12.54 -13.45
N ASP A 166 11.50 12.76 -12.15
CA ASP A 166 12.65 13.54 -11.65
C ASP A 166 13.98 12.86 -12.00
N LEU A 167 14.06 11.53 -11.92
CA LEU A 167 15.22 10.78 -12.38
C LEU A 167 15.42 10.94 -13.89
N LEU A 168 14.35 10.81 -14.68
CA LEU A 168 14.42 10.96 -16.13
C LEU A 168 14.92 12.35 -16.52
N LYS A 169 14.43 13.41 -15.89
CA LYS A 169 14.95 14.78 -16.09
C LYS A 169 16.44 14.91 -15.75
N GLN A 170 16.87 14.29 -14.64
CA GLN A 170 18.25 14.37 -14.19
C GLN A 170 19.22 13.57 -15.07
N THR A 171 18.76 12.51 -15.72
CA THR A 171 19.59 11.59 -16.53
C THR A 171 19.52 11.84 -18.03
N GLU A 172 18.66 12.75 -18.48
CA GLU A 172 18.50 13.10 -19.87
C GLU A 172 19.83 13.59 -20.48
N GLY A 173 20.20 13.04 -21.63
CA GLY A 173 21.43 13.37 -22.33
C GLY A 173 22.75 12.85 -21.69
N LYS A 174 22.68 12.11 -20.58
CA LYS A 174 23.86 11.60 -19.86
C LYS A 174 24.30 10.19 -20.29
N GLY A 175 23.63 9.59 -21.27
CA GLY A 175 23.96 8.23 -21.74
C GLY A 175 23.63 7.11 -20.74
N ILE A 176 22.72 7.38 -19.81
CA ILE A 176 22.25 6.42 -18.81
C ILE A 176 20.92 5.83 -19.26
N ASN A 177 20.82 4.51 -19.28
CA ASN A 177 19.57 3.81 -19.57
C ASN A 177 18.73 3.69 -18.29
N VAL A 178 17.45 4.07 -18.34
CA VAL A 178 16.52 3.93 -17.21
C VAL A 178 15.55 2.78 -17.51
N TYR A 179 15.37 1.91 -16.54
CA TYR A 179 14.46 0.77 -16.60
C TYR A 179 13.43 0.88 -15.49
N THR A 180 12.19 0.50 -15.77
CA THR A 180 11.23 0.22 -14.72
C THR A 180 11.39 -1.20 -14.20
N HIS A 181 10.86 -1.47 -13.00
CA HIS A 181 10.75 -2.80 -12.41
C HIS A 181 9.38 -2.98 -11.78
N SER A 182 8.81 -4.20 -11.96
CA SER A 182 7.57 -4.62 -11.31
C SER A 182 6.40 -3.64 -11.55
N GLU A 183 5.81 -3.11 -10.49
CA GLU A 183 4.63 -2.24 -10.50
C GLU A 183 4.86 -0.87 -11.16
N MET A 184 6.09 -0.51 -11.48
CA MET A 184 6.42 0.71 -12.24
C MET A 184 6.17 0.55 -13.76
N LEU A 185 5.91 -0.66 -14.27
CA LEU A 185 5.67 -0.94 -15.68
C LEU A 185 4.64 -0.01 -16.34
N PRO A 186 3.50 0.35 -15.71
CA PRO A 186 2.50 1.25 -16.32
C PRO A 186 3.03 2.64 -16.70
N ALA A 187 4.18 3.06 -16.15
CA ALA A 187 4.82 4.33 -16.50
C ALA A 187 5.07 4.48 -18.01
N HIS A 188 5.36 3.38 -18.70
CA HIS A 188 5.59 3.38 -20.16
C HIS A 188 4.35 3.72 -20.99
N GLY A 189 3.15 3.61 -20.43
CA GLY A 189 1.90 3.98 -21.10
C GLY A 189 1.66 5.49 -21.13
N TYR A 190 2.27 6.26 -20.25
CA TYR A 190 2.01 7.69 -20.12
C TYR A 190 2.85 8.50 -21.14
N PRO A 191 2.21 9.30 -22.05
CA PRO A 191 2.93 10.12 -23.04
C PRO A 191 3.99 11.03 -22.43
N GLY A 192 3.69 11.62 -21.26
CA GLY A 192 4.58 12.51 -20.53
C GLY A 192 5.86 11.85 -20.00
N LEU A 193 5.86 10.52 -19.83
CA LEU A 193 7.02 9.75 -19.39
C LEU A 193 7.71 9.04 -20.56
N LYS A 194 6.98 8.40 -21.45
CA LYS A 194 7.57 7.70 -22.61
C LYS A 194 8.25 8.61 -23.64
N LYS A 195 8.07 9.94 -23.54
CA LYS A 195 8.83 10.90 -24.36
C LYS A 195 10.33 10.85 -24.10
N TYR A 196 10.77 10.43 -22.91
CA TYR A 196 12.17 10.28 -22.53
C TYR A 196 12.76 9.02 -23.19
N LYS A 197 13.55 9.20 -24.25
CA LYS A 197 14.07 8.10 -25.07
C LYS A 197 15.01 7.13 -24.32
N HIS A 198 15.56 7.56 -23.19
CA HIS A 198 16.41 6.73 -22.33
C HIS A 198 15.61 5.95 -21.25
N LEU A 199 14.29 6.08 -21.22
CA LEU A 199 13.39 5.12 -20.55
C LEU A 199 13.23 3.93 -21.49
N VAL A 200 14.10 2.93 -21.38
CA VAL A 200 14.34 1.95 -22.44
C VAL A 200 13.56 0.65 -22.30
N GLY A 201 13.00 0.36 -21.13
CA GLY A 201 12.22 -0.87 -20.96
C GLY A 201 12.00 -1.27 -19.52
N GLN A 202 11.52 -2.51 -19.34
CA GLN A 202 11.26 -3.16 -18.05
C GLN A 202 12.35 -4.17 -17.76
N LEU A 203 12.88 -4.19 -16.54
CA LEU A 203 13.89 -5.14 -16.10
C LEU A 203 13.40 -5.98 -14.93
N GLY A 204 13.51 -7.30 -15.09
CA GLY A 204 13.09 -8.27 -14.08
C GLY A 204 11.59 -8.57 -14.07
N GLY A 205 11.17 -9.30 -13.05
CA GLY A 205 9.83 -9.81 -12.85
C GLY A 205 9.04 -9.09 -11.76
N PRO A 206 8.25 -9.82 -10.97
CA PRO A 206 7.44 -9.26 -9.91
C PRO A 206 8.29 -8.81 -8.70
N TRP A 207 7.70 -8.00 -7.84
CA TRP A 207 8.36 -7.41 -6.66
C TRP A 207 8.92 -8.45 -5.68
N PHE A 208 8.29 -9.60 -5.52
CA PHE A 208 8.76 -10.64 -4.61
C PHE A 208 10.02 -11.37 -5.09
N ASP A 209 10.41 -11.20 -6.36
CA ASP A 209 11.65 -11.74 -6.92
C ASP A 209 12.83 -10.74 -6.88
N GLN A 210 12.67 -9.57 -6.25
CA GLN A 210 13.66 -8.48 -6.25
C GLN A 210 15.05 -8.92 -5.83
N LYS A 211 15.17 -9.69 -4.74
CA LYS A 211 16.48 -10.17 -4.26
C LYS A 211 17.24 -10.97 -5.30
N GLN A 212 16.55 -11.82 -6.05
CA GLN A 212 17.15 -12.60 -7.12
C GLN A 212 17.39 -11.77 -8.37
N THR A 213 16.46 -10.89 -8.71
CA THR A 213 16.55 -10.04 -9.91
C THR A 213 17.70 -9.05 -9.77
N PHE A 214 17.76 -8.30 -8.68
CA PHE A 214 18.75 -7.24 -8.50
C PHE A 214 20.17 -7.78 -8.35
N SER A 215 20.34 -8.99 -7.82
CA SER A 215 21.67 -9.63 -7.76
C SER A 215 22.25 -10.02 -9.13
N LYS A 216 21.41 -10.13 -10.17
CA LYS A 216 21.84 -10.52 -11.53
C LYS A 216 22.29 -9.36 -12.40
N TYR A 217 21.93 -8.14 -12.07
CA TYR A 217 22.18 -6.97 -12.90
C TYR A 217 23.09 -5.97 -12.18
N PRO A 218 24.27 -5.65 -12.73
CA PRO A 218 25.19 -4.68 -12.15
C PRO A 218 24.77 -3.24 -12.46
N VAL A 219 23.59 -2.83 -11.95
CA VAL A 219 22.98 -1.52 -12.17
C VAL A 219 22.68 -0.84 -10.84
N ALA A 220 22.61 0.49 -10.85
CA ALA A 220 22.07 1.21 -9.69
C ALA A 220 20.57 0.98 -9.57
N ILE A 221 20.05 0.95 -8.35
CA ILE A 221 18.63 0.73 -8.05
C ILE A 221 18.11 1.93 -7.31
N LEU A 222 17.02 2.53 -7.82
CA LEU A 222 16.25 3.56 -7.14
C LEU A 222 14.96 2.93 -6.61
N GLY A 223 14.88 2.77 -5.29
CA GLY A 223 13.63 2.44 -4.61
C GLY A 223 12.83 3.73 -4.37
N THR A 224 11.57 3.76 -4.80
CA THR A 224 10.69 4.91 -4.57
C THR A 224 9.79 4.67 -3.36
N SER A 225 8.63 4.08 -3.55
CA SER A 225 7.69 3.76 -2.48
C SER A 225 6.97 2.46 -2.78
N ASN A 226 6.60 1.72 -1.73
CA ASN A 226 5.96 0.41 -1.84
C ASN A 226 6.81 -0.60 -2.66
N CYS A 227 6.42 -1.86 -2.72
CA CYS A 227 7.08 -2.91 -3.51
C CYS A 227 8.62 -2.91 -3.46
N VAL A 228 9.20 -2.53 -2.33
CA VAL A 228 10.65 -2.60 -2.03
C VAL A 228 10.85 -3.56 -0.87
N LEU A 229 11.69 -4.61 -1.05
CA LEU A 229 11.98 -5.67 -0.07
C LEU A 229 13.39 -5.54 0.51
#